data_cba666d3d9bd20dbcb07aed20288e757
#
_entry.id   cba666d3d9bd20dbcb07aed20288e757
#
_cell.length_a   1.000
_cell.length_b   1.000
_cell.length_c   1.000
_cell.angle_alpha   90.00
_cell.angle_beta   90.00
_cell.angle_gamma   90.00
#
_symmetry.space_group_name_H-M   'P 1'
#
loop_
_entity.id
_entity.type
_entity.pdbx_description
1 polymer ?
#
loop_
_entity_poly.entity_id
_entity_poly.type
_entity_poly.pdbx_seq_one_letter_code
_entity_poly.pdbx_strand_id
1 'polypeptide(L)'
;MIMHKGKTIYLSSVTVDVESARKIVELRNGDVQKKFLNPTKNSIEDQLEWLGNYLERNKNGDEFYFFIKRIDTDEIIGTVRIYDIKRDIDSFCWGSWILNERKTHTAALESYLLINKFAFYHLNYQNSHFDVRKDNSKVISFHKKTGAVITDDDEMNYYFQYT
;
A
#
# COMPACT_ATOMS: atom_id res chain seq x y z
N MET A 1 18.68 2.23 -0.86
CA MET A 1 17.28 2.66 -0.69
C MET A 1 16.63 2.84 -2.06
N ILE A 2 15.48 2.20 -2.28
CA ILE A 2 14.72 2.40 -3.51
C ILE A 2 13.83 3.62 -3.31
N MET A 3 13.89 4.57 -4.23
CA MET A 3 13.12 5.80 -4.17
C MET A 3 12.44 6.05 -5.53
N HIS A 4 11.12 6.16 -5.51
CA HIS A 4 10.30 6.41 -6.71
C HIS A 4 9.62 7.76 -6.55
N LYS A 5 9.89 8.66 -7.48
CA LYS A 5 9.53 10.06 -7.36
C LYS A 5 8.37 10.44 -8.27
N GLY A 6 7.33 11.05 -7.70
CA GLY A 6 6.25 11.68 -8.42
C GLY A 6 6.47 13.19 -8.54
N LYS A 7 5.37 13.93 -8.66
CA LYS A 7 5.38 15.39 -8.77
C LYS A 7 5.46 16.08 -7.40
N THR A 8 4.70 15.59 -6.43
CA THR A 8 4.63 16.20 -5.07
C THR A 8 5.02 15.23 -3.97
N ILE A 9 5.12 13.93 -4.27
CA ILE A 9 5.46 12.89 -3.32
C ILE A 9 6.53 11.96 -3.90
N TYR A 10 7.12 11.16 -3.02
CA TYR A 10 7.98 10.04 -3.43
C TYR A 10 7.75 8.84 -2.51
N LEU A 11 8.09 7.65 -3.01
CA LEU A 11 8.05 6.42 -2.23
C LEU A 11 9.44 6.09 -1.72
N SER A 12 9.55 5.78 -0.44
CA SER A 12 10.80 5.40 0.21
C SER A 12 10.61 4.07 0.94
N SER A 13 11.53 3.12 0.75
CA SER A 13 11.43 1.81 1.38
C SER A 13 11.36 1.94 2.91
N VAL A 14 10.42 1.21 3.52
CA VAL A 14 10.31 1.13 4.97
C VAL A 14 11.53 0.37 5.52
N THR A 15 12.14 0.92 6.57
CA THR A 15 13.25 0.28 7.27
C THR A 15 12.75 -0.47 8.50
N VAL A 16 13.52 -1.49 8.93
CA VAL A 16 13.15 -2.31 10.09
C VAL A 16 13.79 -1.71 11.33
N ASP A 17 13.11 -0.73 11.91
CA ASP A 17 13.55 -0.03 13.11
C ASP A 17 12.36 0.51 13.90
N VAL A 18 12.63 0.98 15.13
CA VAL A 18 11.60 1.47 16.04
C VAL A 18 10.87 2.70 15.49
N GLU A 19 11.58 3.59 14.81
CA GLU A 19 10.97 4.81 14.26
C GLU A 19 9.98 4.48 13.14
N SER A 20 10.33 3.55 12.26
CA SER A 20 9.43 3.08 11.22
C SER A 20 8.20 2.39 11.83
N ALA A 21 8.41 1.53 12.84
CA ALA A 21 7.31 0.86 13.54
C ALA A 21 6.38 1.88 14.19
N ARG A 22 6.93 2.87 14.88
CA ARG A 22 6.15 3.94 15.51
C ARG A 22 5.30 4.70 14.49
N LYS A 23 5.90 5.07 13.38
CA LYS A 23 5.20 5.83 12.33
C LYS A 23 4.08 5.02 11.69
N ILE A 24 4.30 3.74 11.45
CA ILE A 24 3.26 2.85 10.89
C ILE A 24 2.09 2.74 11.88
N VAL A 25 2.36 2.51 13.16
CA VAL A 25 1.32 2.44 14.20
C VAL A 25 0.51 3.75 14.24
N GLU A 26 1.19 4.88 14.22
CA GLU A 26 0.55 6.20 14.22
C GLU A 26 -0.37 6.37 13.02
N LEU A 27 0.09 6.02 11.82
CA LEU A 27 -0.70 6.11 10.60
C LEU A 27 -1.91 5.17 10.62
N ARG A 28 -1.74 3.93 11.09
CA ARG A 28 -2.81 2.94 11.15
C ARG A 28 -3.87 3.27 12.20
N ASN A 29 -3.55 4.05 13.19
CA ASN A 29 -4.48 4.47 14.24
C ASN A 29 -5.29 5.71 13.88
N GLY A 30 -5.10 6.27 12.68
CA GLY A 30 -5.93 7.37 12.19
C GLY A 30 -7.38 6.91 12.03
N ASP A 31 -8.33 7.71 12.53
CA ASP A 31 -9.75 7.33 12.61
C ASP A 31 -10.37 6.92 11.28
N VAL A 32 -10.01 7.62 10.20
CA VAL A 32 -10.59 7.37 8.87
C VAL A 32 -10.10 6.05 8.29
N GLN A 33 -8.82 5.77 8.41
CA GLN A 33 -8.20 4.59 7.83
C GLN A 33 -8.52 3.31 8.61
N LYS A 34 -8.59 3.41 9.93
CA LYS A 34 -8.81 2.28 10.84
C LYS A 34 -10.05 1.47 10.50
N LYS A 35 -11.09 2.13 10.00
CA LYS A 35 -12.35 1.51 9.62
C LYS A 35 -12.20 0.51 8.47
N PHE A 36 -11.29 0.76 7.54
CA PHE A 36 -11.16 0.01 6.27
C PHE A 36 -9.95 -0.92 6.22
N LEU A 37 -9.10 -0.89 7.23
CA LEU A 37 -7.93 -1.77 7.31
C LEU A 37 -8.26 -3.05 8.07
N ASN A 38 -7.55 -4.12 7.75
CA ASN A 38 -7.66 -5.36 8.51
C ASN A 38 -7.23 -5.11 9.97
N PRO A 39 -7.86 -5.76 10.96
CA PRO A 39 -7.44 -5.64 12.35
C PRO A 39 -5.97 -5.97 12.51
N THR A 40 -5.24 -5.12 13.23
CA THR A 40 -3.85 -5.34 13.57
C THR A 40 -3.63 -5.02 15.04
N LYS A 41 -2.54 -5.55 15.60
CA LYS A 41 -2.07 -5.14 16.89
C LYS A 41 -1.53 -3.71 16.80
N ASN A 42 -1.80 -2.89 17.80
CA ASN A 42 -1.49 -1.46 17.78
C ASN A 42 -0.20 -1.09 18.54
N SER A 43 0.54 -2.07 19.08
CA SER A 43 1.77 -1.76 19.80
C SER A 43 2.95 -1.60 18.82
N ILE A 44 3.88 -0.73 19.20
CA ILE A 44 5.11 -0.52 18.44
C ILE A 44 5.94 -1.81 18.41
N GLU A 45 5.95 -2.55 19.51
CA GLU A 45 6.67 -3.82 19.63
C GLU A 45 6.13 -4.86 18.65
N ASP A 46 4.81 -5.00 18.56
CA ASP A 46 4.16 -5.92 17.62
C ASP A 46 4.46 -5.52 16.18
N GLN A 47 4.44 -4.21 15.89
CA GLN A 47 4.74 -3.72 14.55
C GLN A 47 6.20 -3.96 14.18
N LEU A 48 7.12 -3.79 15.14
CA LEU A 48 8.55 -4.05 14.91
C LEU A 48 8.79 -5.54 14.64
N GLU A 49 8.13 -6.43 15.37
CA GLU A 49 8.17 -7.87 15.12
C GLU A 49 7.66 -8.19 13.72
N TRP A 50 6.52 -7.60 13.33
CA TRP A 50 5.96 -7.76 12.00
C TRP A 50 6.95 -7.32 10.92
N LEU A 51 7.64 -6.18 11.12
CA LEU A 51 8.66 -5.68 10.18
C LEU A 51 9.85 -6.62 10.09
N GLY A 52 10.25 -7.26 11.19
CA GLY A 52 11.30 -8.27 11.16
C GLY A 52 10.94 -9.45 10.26
N ASN A 53 9.70 -9.92 10.35
CA ASN A 53 9.21 -10.98 9.48
C ASN A 53 9.05 -10.51 8.03
N TYR A 54 8.61 -9.28 7.84
CA TYR A 54 8.53 -8.64 6.53
C TYR A 54 9.90 -8.62 5.83
N LEU A 55 10.97 -8.37 6.57
CA LEU A 55 12.31 -8.27 5.98
C LEU A 55 12.69 -9.54 5.20
N GLU A 56 12.34 -10.71 5.72
CA GLU A 56 12.58 -11.98 5.02
C GLU A 56 11.75 -12.07 3.74
N ARG A 57 10.49 -11.68 3.79
CA ARG A 57 9.62 -11.66 2.60
C ARG A 57 10.13 -10.66 1.56
N ASN A 58 10.66 -9.52 2.01
CA ASN A 58 11.25 -8.53 1.11
C ASN A 58 12.52 -9.05 0.45
N LYS A 59 13.40 -9.71 1.20
CA LYS A 59 14.62 -10.31 0.65
C LYS A 59 14.31 -11.36 -0.42
N ASN A 60 13.22 -12.08 -0.27
CA ASN A 60 12.78 -13.10 -1.22
C ASN A 60 12.03 -12.50 -2.43
N GLY A 61 11.81 -11.19 -2.46
CA GLY A 61 11.07 -10.53 -3.52
C GLY A 61 9.56 -10.74 -3.44
N ASP A 62 9.03 -11.10 -2.26
CA ASP A 62 7.62 -11.42 -2.07
C ASP A 62 6.79 -10.24 -1.55
N GLU A 63 7.41 -9.24 -0.97
CA GLU A 63 6.74 -8.04 -0.46
C GLU A 63 7.63 -6.81 -0.58
N PHE A 64 6.98 -5.65 -0.77
CA PHE A 64 7.65 -4.35 -0.85
C PHE A 64 6.79 -3.33 -0.11
N TYR A 65 7.33 -2.70 0.92
CA TYR A 65 6.62 -1.75 1.77
C TYR A 65 7.28 -0.38 1.67
N PHE A 66 6.48 0.65 1.38
CA PHE A 66 6.97 2.01 1.19
C PHE A 66 6.26 3.00 2.11
N PHE A 67 7.03 3.96 2.59
CA PHE A 67 6.45 5.22 3.07
C PHE A 67 6.17 6.13 1.88
N ILE A 68 5.08 6.87 1.99
CA ILE A 68 4.75 7.95 1.06
C ILE A 68 5.21 9.24 1.74
N LYS A 69 6.12 9.98 1.10
CA LYS A 69 6.71 11.19 1.66
C LYS A 69 6.47 12.39 0.74
N ARG A 70 6.31 13.55 1.35
CA ARG A 70 6.23 14.82 0.60
C ARG A 70 7.62 15.20 0.10
N ILE A 71 7.70 15.69 -1.14
CA ILE A 71 8.96 16.18 -1.71
C ILE A 71 9.41 17.48 -1.03
N ASP A 72 8.45 18.36 -0.69
CA ASP A 72 8.76 19.68 -0.13
C ASP A 72 9.30 19.64 1.31
N THR A 73 8.88 18.69 2.12
CA THR A 73 9.23 18.65 3.56
C THR A 73 9.91 17.35 4.00
N ASP A 74 9.92 16.32 3.14
CA ASP A 74 10.33 14.95 3.46
C ASP A 74 9.46 14.29 4.56
N GLU A 75 8.33 14.89 4.87
CA GLU A 75 7.41 14.37 5.88
C GLU A 75 6.72 13.09 5.40
N ILE A 76 6.67 12.07 6.26
CA ILE A 76 5.93 10.83 6.00
C ILE A 76 4.43 11.14 6.15
N ILE A 77 3.67 10.94 5.07
CA ILE A 77 2.23 11.21 5.03
C ILE A 77 1.39 9.97 4.79
N GLY A 78 2.01 8.82 4.60
CA GLY A 78 1.29 7.59 4.37
C GLY A 78 2.17 6.39 4.11
N THR A 79 1.51 5.29 3.74
CA THR A 79 2.14 4.03 3.36
C THR A 79 1.46 3.44 2.14
N VAL A 80 2.16 2.53 1.48
CA VAL A 80 1.62 1.65 0.45
C VAL A 80 2.51 0.40 0.37
N ARG A 81 1.91 -0.77 0.08
CA ARG A 81 2.63 -2.04 0.11
C ARG A 81 2.21 -2.91 -1.06
N ILE A 82 3.19 -3.63 -1.64
CA ILE A 82 2.94 -4.74 -2.57
C ILE A 82 3.10 -6.03 -1.78
N TYR A 83 2.13 -6.94 -1.91
CA TYR A 83 2.09 -8.20 -1.19
C TYR A 83 1.26 -9.23 -1.96
N ASP A 84 1.11 -10.43 -1.39
CA ASP A 84 0.33 -11.52 -1.99
C ASP A 84 0.70 -11.74 -3.47
N ILE A 85 1.99 -11.80 -3.74
CA ILE A 85 2.50 -12.03 -5.09
C ILE A 85 2.21 -13.48 -5.48
N LYS A 86 1.55 -13.66 -6.62
CA LYS A 86 1.18 -14.96 -7.18
C LYS A 86 1.93 -15.16 -8.50
N ARG A 87 3.09 -15.83 -8.40
CA ARG A 87 3.98 -16.02 -9.56
C ARG A 87 3.38 -16.91 -10.64
N ASP A 88 2.53 -17.84 -10.23
CA ASP A 88 1.85 -18.77 -11.15
C ASP A 88 0.93 -18.07 -12.15
N ILE A 89 0.33 -16.94 -11.75
CA ILE A 89 -0.53 -16.13 -12.60
C ILE A 89 0.07 -14.76 -12.91
N ASP A 90 1.32 -14.56 -12.57
CA ASP A 90 2.08 -13.34 -12.82
C ASP A 90 1.36 -12.09 -12.31
N SER A 91 0.91 -12.14 -11.06
CA SER A 91 0.06 -11.11 -10.48
C SER A 91 0.55 -10.66 -9.10
N PHE A 92 0.32 -9.40 -8.80
CA PHE A 92 0.60 -8.80 -7.49
C PHE A 92 -0.64 -8.19 -6.90
N CYS A 93 -0.65 -8.06 -5.57
CA CYS A 93 -1.64 -7.27 -4.86
C CYS A 93 -0.95 -6.07 -4.23
N TRP A 94 -1.65 -4.95 -4.10
CA TRP A 94 -1.15 -3.82 -3.36
C TRP A 94 -2.23 -3.30 -2.42
N GLY A 95 -1.79 -2.75 -1.31
CA GLY A 95 -2.69 -2.28 -0.26
C GLY A 95 -1.93 -1.62 0.87
N SER A 96 -2.44 -1.72 2.09
CA SER A 96 -1.92 -0.97 3.23
C SER A 96 -1.75 0.51 2.87
N TRP A 97 -2.70 1.01 2.09
CA TRP A 97 -2.66 2.34 1.48
C TRP A 97 -3.30 3.34 2.43
N ILE A 98 -2.47 4.13 3.05
CA ILE A 98 -2.88 5.13 4.04
C ILE A 98 -2.34 6.47 3.59
N LEU A 99 -3.16 7.50 3.70
CA LEU A 99 -2.76 8.90 3.55
C LEU A 99 -3.38 9.68 4.70
N ASN A 100 -2.56 10.45 5.41
CA ASN A 100 -3.05 11.27 6.52
C ASN A 100 -3.47 12.67 6.05
N GLU A 101 -3.86 13.53 7.00
CA GLU A 101 -4.34 14.89 6.73
C GLU A 101 -3.25 15.81 6.15
N ARG A 102 -1.97 15.41 6.24
CA ARG A 102 -0.85 16.16 5.69
C ARG A 102 -0.57 15.85 4.23
N LYS A 103 -1.38 15.00 3.61
CA LYS A 103 -1.22 14.62 2.21
C LYS A 103 -1.28 15.82 1.28
N THR A 104 -0.57 15.75 0.17
CA THR A 104 -0.69 16.73 -0.91
C THR A 104 -2.00 16.52 -1.66
N HIS A 105 -2.43 17.51 -2.43
CA HIS A 105 -3.69 17.46 -3.17
C HIS A 105 -3.76 16.25 -4.13
N THR A 106 -2.63 15.88 -4.74
CA THR A 106 -2.57 14.80 -5.73
C THR A 106 -1.91 13.52 -5.20
N ALA A 107 -1.66 13.43 -3.89
CA ALA A 107 -0.94 12.31 -3.29
C ALA A 107 -1.59 10.94 -3.57
N ALA A 108 -2.93 10.88 -3.54
CA ALA A 108 -3.65 9.64 -3.79
C ALA A 108 -3.39 9.13 -5.22
N LEU A 109 -3.57 9.98 -6.21
CA LEU A 109 -3.32 9.61 -7.61
C LEU A 109 -1.85 9.29 -7.85
N GLU A 110 -0.94 10.10 -7.32
CA GLU A 110 0.50 9.90 -7.50
C GLU A 110 0.96 8.57 -6.88
N SER A 111 0.54 8.28 -5.65
CA SER A 111 0.93 7.02 -5.00
C SER A 111 0.37 5.79 -5.73
N TYR A 112 -0.87 5.88 -6.22
CA TYR A 112 -1.46 4.85 -7.07
C TYR A 112 -0.60 4.61 -8.32
N LEU A 113 -0.25 5.67 -9.02
CA LEU A 113 0.55 5.55 -10.24
C LEU A 113 1.96 5.03 -9.96
N LEU A 114 2.60 5.49 -8.90
CA LEU A 114 3.96 5.09 -8.56
C LEU A 114 4.04 3.61 -8.14
N ILE A 115 3.09 3.13 -7.34
CA ILE A 115 3.12 1.72 -6.90
C ILE A 115 2.87 0.78 -8.08
N ASN A 116 1.94 1.14 -8.97
CA ASN A 116 1.67 0.33 -10.16
C ASN A 116 2.84 0.37 -11.14
N LYS A 117 3.46 1.53 -11.33
CA LYS A 117 4.66 1.66 -12.17
C LYS A 117 5.79 0.78 -11.63
N PHE A 118 6.01 0.77 -10.34
CA PHE A 118 7.01 -0.09 -9.72
C PHE A 118 6.73 -1.57 -10.01
N ALA A 119 5.50 -2.02 -9.80
CA ALA A 119 5.14 -3.42 -9.99
C ALA A 119 5.19 -3.86 -11.46
N PHE A 120 4.62 -3.06 -12.36
CA PHE A 120 4.56 -3.44 -13.78
C PHE A 120 5.88 -3.27 -14.49
N TYR A 121 6.64 -2.21 -14.20
CA TYR A 121 7.87 -1.89 -14.95
C TYR A 121 9.16 -2.33 -14.27
N HIS A 122 9.23 -2.28 -12.95
CA HIS A 122 10.44 -2.70 -12.23
C HIS A 122 10.40 -4.18 -11.84
N LEU A 123 9.24 -4.67 -11.39
CA LEU A 123 9.06 -6.08 -11.03
C LEU A 123 8.59 -6.93 -12.21
N ASN A 124 8.14 -6.31 -13.29
CA ASN A 124 7.69 -6.95 -14.54
C ASN A 124 6.49 -7.88 -14.36
N TYR A 125 5.59 -7.61 -13.43
CA TYR A 125 4.33 -8.34 -13.34
C TYR A 125 3.37 -7.89 -14.43
N GLN A 126 2.53 -8.82 -14.92
CA GLN A 126 1.57 -8.54 -16.00
C GLN A 126 0.18 -8.23 -15.48
N ASN A 127 -0.15 -8.70 -14.28
CA ASN A 127 -1.50 -8.58 -13.72
C ASN A 127 -1.45 -8.05 -12.29
N SER A 128 -2.56 -7.51 -11.85
CA SER A 128 -2.75 -7.06 -10.47
C SER A 128 -4.10 -7.58 -9.97
N HIS A 129 -4.16 -7.98 -8.71
CA HIS A 129 -5.39 -8.41 -8.05
C HIS A 129 -5.48 -7.76 -6.68
N PHE A 130 -6.69 -7.51 -6.19
CA PHE A 130 -6.89 -6.93 -4.87
C PHE A 130 -8.35 -7.08 -4.44
N ASP A 131 -8.61 -6.84 -3.16
CA ASP A 131 -9.96 -6.81 -2.61
C ASP A 131 -10.23 -5.46 -1.95
N VAL A 132 -11.50 -5.06 -1.93
CA VAL A 132 -11.95 -3.82 -1.30
C VAL A 132 -13.22 -4.13 -0.51
N ARG A 133 -13.30 -3.65 0.73
CA ARG A 133 -14.50 -3.80 1.55
C ARG A 133 -15.68 -3.11 0.87
N LYS A 134 -16.84 -3.77 0.87
CA LYS A 134 -18.05 -3.27 0.20
C LYS A 134 -18.53 -1.92 0.74
N ASP A 135 -18.23 -1.61 2.00
CA ASP A 135 -18.57 -0.33 2.61
C ASP A 135 -17.62 0.81 2.26
N ASN A 136 -16.53 0.54 1.55
CA ASN A 136 -15.56 1.56 1.13
C ASN A 136 -15.88 2.05 -0.29
N SER A 137 -16.99 2.79 -0.42
CA SER A 137 -17.50 3.21 -1.72
C SER A 137 -16.57 4.13 -2.51
N LYS A 138 -15.77 4.95 -1.82
CA LYS A 138 -14.81 5.87 -2.48
C LYS A 138 -13.72 5.10 -3.20
N VAL A 139 -13.14 4.09 -2.55
CA VAL A 139 -12.08 3.27 -3.13
C VAL A 139 -12.63 2.39 -4.26
N ILE A 140 -13.83 1.82 -4.07
CA ILE A 140 -14.50 1.04 -5.12
C ILE A 140 -14.70 1.91 -6.37
N SER A 141 -15.24 3.11 -6.20
CA SER A 141 -15.46 4.04 -7.31
C SER A 141 -14.16 4.42 -8.02
N PHE A 142 -13.10 4.69 -7.24
CA PHE A 142 -11.78 5.01 -7.78
C PHE A 142 -11.26 3.88 -8.67
N HIS A 143 -11.28 2.64 -8.19
CA HIS A 143 -10.78 1.50 -8.95
C HIS A 143 -11.59 1.20 -10.20
N LYS A 144 -12.91 1.34 -10.13
CA LYS A 144 -13.77 1.19 -11.34
C LYS A 144 -13.43 2.22 -12.39
N LYS A 145 -13.17 3.46 -12.00
CA LYS A 145 -12.80 4.54 -12.93
C LYS A 145 -11.43 4.30 -13.58
N THR A 146 -10.53 3.59 -12.91
CA THR A 146 -9.19 3.30 -13.44
C THR A 146 -9.14 2.02 -14.28
N GLY A 147 -10.27 1.34 -14.47
CA GLY A 147 -10.35 0.18 -15.35
C GLY A 147 -10.30 -1.17 -14.69
N ALA A 148 -10.31 -1.24 -13.37
CA ALA A 148 -10.37 -2.51 -12.67
C ALA A 148 -11.73 -3.20 -12.86
N VAL A 149 -11.69 -4.53 -12.94
CA VAL A 149 -12.90 -5.34 -13.12
C VAL A 149 -13.15 -6.15 -11.86
N ILE A 150 -14.40 -6.19 -11.39
CA ILE A 150 -14.79 -7.07 -10.28
C ILE A 150 -14.86 -8.50 -10.81
N THR A 151 -14.08 -9.40 -10.22
CA THR A 151 -14.02 -10.81 -10.61
C THR A 151 -14.79 -11.73 -9.68
N ASP A 152 -14.99 -11.30 -8.43
CA ASP A 152 -15.69 -12.09 -7.42
C ASP A 152 -16.13 -11.19 -6.26
N ASP A 153 -16.95 -11.72 -5.35
CA ASP A 153 -17.30 -11.04 -4.12
C ASP A 153 -17.67 -12.05 -3.02
N ASP A 154 -17.59 -11.60 -1.78
CA ASP A 154 -18.09 -12.32 -0.61
C ASP A 154 -18.95 -11.37 0.24
N GLU A 155 -19.26 -11.73 1.49
CA GLU A 155 -20.11 -10.89 2.35
C GLU A 155 -19.46 -9.53 2.65
N MET A 156 -18.13 -9.46 2.72
CA MET A 156 -17.37 -8.29 3.18
C MET A 156 -16.70 -7.53 2.06
N ASN A 157 -16.27 -8.19 0.99
CA ASN A 157 -15.34 -7.64 0.02
C ASN A 157 -15.79 -7.87 -1.42
N TYR A 158 -15.38 -6.94 -2.31
CA TYR A 158 -15.28 -7.17 -3.75
C TYR A 158 -13.83 -7.51 -4.09
N TYR A 159 -13.65 -8.43 -5.03
CA TYR A 159 -12.34 -8.83 -5.56
C TYR A 159 -12.17 -8.26 -6.97
N PHE A 160 -11.06 -7.58 -7.19
CA PHE A 160 -10.77 -6.85 -8.42
C PHE A 160 -9.54 -7.42 -9.13
N GLN A 161 -9.49 -7.19 -10.44
CA GLN A 161 -8.32 -7.52 -11.24
C GLN A 161 -8.07 -6.43 -12.28
N TYR A 162 -6.78 -6.11 -12.48
CA TYR A 162 -6.26 -5.39 -13.65
C TYR A 162 -5.46 -6.35 -14.51
N THR A 163 -5.50 -6.15 -15.81
CA THR A 163 -4.65 -6.88 -16.77
C THR A 163 -3.82 -5.92 -17.60
#